data_0e8e41e218a8ef0f0bbbb4e8dcca4613
#
_entry.id   0e8e41e218a8ef0f0bbbb4e8dcca4613
#
_cell.length_a   1.000
_cell.length_b   1.000
_cell.length_c   1.000
_cell.angle_alpha   90.00
_cell.angle_beta   90.00
_cell.angle_gamma   90.00
#
_symmetry.space_group_name_H-M   'P 1'
#
loop_
_entity.id
_entity.type
_entity.pdbx_description
1 polymer ?
#
loop_
_entity_poly.entity_id
_entity_poly.type
_entity_poly.pdbx_seq_one_letter_code
_entity_poly.pdbx_strand_id
1 'polypeptide(L)'
;KQTIVVTDKAGNETRVTVTVNDGHTYEWQSENGQYWQKCKFCNHETAKKDIPTINISGADKVCRTQDYKFSFTLPEGATGAAYGYKFIGFGDGPLTPTVENGLYSGIIKASTYPATENSFKLIVSAKTADGFEFSAEKKVAIQNEHTGGTATCKNKAICKVCGESYGKLDPNNHANLKHIDAKAATKTSEGN
;
A
#
# COMPACT_ATOMS: atom_id res chain seq x y z
N LYS A 1 21.29 44.87 -3.47
CA LYS A 1 21.74 45.71 -4.58
C LYS A 1 23.23 45.92 -4.43
N GLN A 2 24.02 45.53 -5.46
CA GLN A 2 25.46 45.88 -5.52
C GLN A 2 25.69 46.86 -6.65
N THR A 3 26.52 47.87 -6.40
CA THR A 3 26.88 48.84 -7.41
C THR A 3 28.31 48.50 -7.89
N ILE A 4 28.45 48.15 -9.14
CA ILE A 4 29.72 47.95 -9.80
C ILE A 4 30.12 49.28 -10.43
N VAL A 5 31.30 49.78 -10.06
CA VAL A 5 31.88 51.02 -10.66
C VAL A 5 33.01 50.56 -11.59
N VAL A 6 32.90 50.93 -12.83
CA VAL A 6 33.94 50.71 -13.85
C VAL A 6 34.51 52.06 -14.19
N THR A 7 35.84 52.24 -14.01
CA THR A 7 36.57 53.45 -14.33
C THR A 7 37.46 53.20 -15.54
N ASP A 8 37.37 54.07 -16.55
CA ASP A 8 38.27 54.00 -17.70
C ASP A 8 39.65 54.65 -17.40
N LYS A 9 40.59 54.50 -18.33
CA LYS A 9 41.93 55.10 -18.19
C LYS A 9 41.94 56.62 -18.12
N ALA A 10 40.88 57.28 -18.52
CA ALA A 10 40.74 58.74 -18.47
C ALA A 10 40.06 59.21 -17.18
N GLY A 11 39.68 58.30 -16.28
CA GLY A 11 39.07 58.62 -15.03
C GLY A 11 37.55 58.73 -15.07
N ASN A 12 36.90 58.38 -16.20
CA ASN A 12 35.45 58.41 -16.28
C ASN A 12 34.85 57.17 -15.55
N GLU A 13 33.85 57.40 -14.72
CA GLU A 13 33.18 56.30 -13.98
C GLU A 13 31.82 55.99 -14.59
N THR A 14 31.58 54.72 -14.82
CA THR A 14 30.26 54.18 -15.13
C THR A 14 29.81 53.30 -13.97
N ARG A 15 28.62 53.61 -13.43
CA ARG A 15 28.00 52.89 -12.28
C ARG A 15 26.87 52.04 -12.81
N VAL A 16 26.97 50.71 -12.61
CA VAL A 16 25.93 49.76 -12.93
C VAL A 16 25.39 49.17 -11.61
N THR A 17 24.14 49.38 -11.32
CA THR A 17 23.50 48.78 -10.15
C THR A 17 22.94 47.40 -10.56
N VAL A 18 23.53 46.36 -10.04
CA VAL A 18 23.04 44.99 -10.19
C VAL A 18 22.20 44.63 -9.00
N THR A 19 20.94 44.29 -9.21
CA THR A 19 20.12 43.69 -8.18
C THR A 19 20.40 42.21 -8.17
N VAL A 20 21.17 41.74 -7.20
CA VAL A 20 21.28 40.29 -6.91
C VAL A 20 19.99 39.91 -6.23
N ASN A 21 19.25 39.02 -6.84
CA ASN A 21 18.08 38.43 -6.22
C ASN A 21 18.57 37.30 -5.32
N ASP A 22 18.45 37.50 -4.00
CA ASP A 22 18.89 36.49 -3.00
C ASP A 22 17.94 35.29 -2.95
N GLY A 23 16.99 35.21 -3.90
CA GLY A 23 16.05 34.11 -4.00
C GLY A 23 16.73 32.84 -4.53
N HIS A 24 16.83 31.83 -3.69
CA HIS A 24 17.21 30.50 -4.13
C HIS A 24 16.08 29.85 -4.93
N THR A 25 16.43 29.19 -6.05
CA THR A 25 15.53 28.30 -6.76
C THR A 25 15.80 26.88 -6.31
N TYR A 26 14.88 26.31 -5.58
CA TYR A 26 15.06 24.99 -4.99
C TYR A 26 14.48 23.85 -5.83
N GLU A 27 15.07 22.69 -5.67
CA GLU A 27 14.53 21.40 -6.08
C GLU A 27 14.58 20.41 -4.89
N TRP A 28 13.64 19.49 -4.89
CA TRP A 28 13.60 18.45 -3.86
C TRP A 28 14.70 17.42 -4.07
N GLN A 29 15.34 17.05 -2.98
CA GLN A 29 16.29 15.94 -2.88
C GLN A 29 15.80 14.97 -1.82
N SER A 30 16.10 13.68 -2.01
CA SER A 30 15.84 12.66 -0.99
C SER A 30 16.90 11.58 -1.04
N GLU A 31 17.36 11.16 0.12
CA GLU A 31 18.35 10.11 0.29
C GLU A 31 18.25 9.52 1.71
N ASN A 32 18.45 8.22 1.83
CA ASN A 32 18.48 7.51 3.13
C ASN A 32 17.28 7.80 4.05
N GLY A 33 16.07 7.89 3.48
CA GLY A 33 14.84 8.13 4.25
C GLY A 33 14.64 9.58 4.69
N GLN A 34 15.46 10.51 4.20
CA GLN A 34 15.36 11.94 4.46
C GLN A 34 15.11 12.72 3.18
N TYR A 35 14.53 13.92 3.31
CA TYR A 35 14.29 14.85 2.22
C TYR A 35 14.70 16.27 2.61
N TRP A 36 15.07 17.08 1.62
CA TRP A 36 15.45 18.48 1.78
C TRP A 36 15.34 19.22 0.44
N GLN A 37 15.51 20.51 0.46
CA GLN A 37 15.61 21.30 -0.75
C GLN A 37 17.06 21.72 -0.99
N LYS A 38 17.52 21.62 -2.24
CA LYS A 38 18.82 22.07 -2.70
C LYS A 38 18.65 23.13 -3.78
N CYS A 39 19.42 24.20 -3.67
CA CYS A 39 19.42 25.24 -4.70
C CYS A 39 20.03 24.74 -6.01
N LYS A 40 19.36 25.03 -7.13
CA LYS A 40 19.84 24.65 -8.47
C LYS A 40 21.13 25.36 -8.89
N PHE A 41 21.43 26.52 -8.31
CA PHE A 41 22.48 27.42 -8.77
C PHE A 41 23.61 27.62 -7.77
N CYS A 42 23.46 27.16 -6.54
CA CYS A 42 24.50 27.24 -5.52
C CYS A 42 24.44 26.03 -4.58
N ASN A 43 25.35 25.95 -3.62
CA ASN A 43 25.43 24.81 -2.69
C ASN A 43 24.52 24.95 -1.47
N HIS A 44 23.57 25.91 -1.47
CA HIS A 44 22.67 26.08 -0.34
C HIS A 44 21.66 24.93 -0.28
N GLU A 45 21.54 24.32 0.90
CA GLU A 45 20.60 23.25 1.20
C GLU A 45 19.79 23.62 2.45
N THR A 46 18.54 23.22 2.47
CA THR A 46 17.71 23.34 3.69
C THR A 46 18.03 22.21 4.68
N ALA A 47 17.54 22.33 5.91
CA ALA A 47 17.66 21.24 6.89
C ALA A 47 16.99 19.97 6.36
N LYS A 48 17.65 18.83 6.55
CA LYS A 48 17.10 17.51 6.23
C LYS A 48 16.00 17.13 7.21
N LYS A 49 14.92 16.54 6.69
CA LYS A 49 13.78 16.05 7.45
C LYS A 49 13.55 14.58 7.11
N ASP A 50 13.04 13.81 8.05
CA ASP A 50 12.69 12.41 7.80
C ASP A 50 11.45 12.31 6.92
N ILE A 51 11.47 11.39 5.95
CA ILE A 51 10.31 11.11 5.11
C ILE A 51 9.25 10.44 5.97
N PRO A 52 8.02 11.00 6.06
CA PRO A 52 6.96 10.41 6.85
C PRO A 52 6.53 9.04 6.29
N THR A 53 6.10 8.14 7.16
CA THR A 53 5.68 6.79 6.77
C THR A 53 4.15 6.72 6.68
N ILE A 54 3.63 6.19 5.57
CA ILE A 54 2.23 5.80 5.42
C ILE A 54 2.10 4.31 5.70
N ASN A 55 1.31 3.95 6.72
CA ASN A 55 1.05 2.56 7.04
C ASN A 55 -0.20 2.08 6.32
N ILE A 56 -0.04 1.18 5.35
CA ILE A 56 -1.14 0.58 4.60
C ILE A 56 -1.54 -0.73 5.28
N SER A 57 -2.76 -0.78 5.80
CA SER A 57 -3.37 -1.96 6.40
C SER A 57 -4.17 -2.74 5.37
N GLY A 58 -4.12 -4.06 5.45
CA GLY A 58 -4.80 -5.00 4.56
C GLY A 58 -4.06 -6.33 4.54
N ALA A 59 -4.70 -7.39 4.08
CA ALA A 59 -4.08 -8.71 3.98
C ALA A 59 -2.93 -8.72 2.96
N ASP A 60 -1.92 -9.57 3.15
CA ASP A 60 -0.83 -9.75 2.18
C ASP A 60 -1.21 -10.66 1.02
N LYS A 61 -2.36 -11.34 1.14
CA LYS A 61 -2.91 -12.25 0.13
C LYS A 61 -4.42 -12.08 0.04
N VAL A 62 -4.95 -12.29 -1.15
CA VAL A 62 -6.40 -12.30 -1.43
C VAL A 62 -6.72 -13.45 -2.39
N CYS A 63 -7.87 -14.10 -2.24
CA CYS A 63 -8.37 -15.05 -3.22
C CYS A 63 -8.91 -14.28 -4.44
N ARG A 64 -8.66 -14.81 -5.65
CA ARG A 64 -9.06 -14.18 -6.91
C ARG A 64 -10.55 -13.85 -7.00
N THR A 65 -11.38 -14.57 -6.29
CA THR A 65 -12.84 -14.38 -6.25
C THR A 65 -13.30 -13.35 -5.22
N GLN A 66 -12.37 -12.82 -4.38
CA GLN A 66 -12.69 -11.93 -3.27
C GLN A 66 -12.23 -10.50 -3.53
N ASP A 67 -13.05 -9.56 -3.11
CA ASP A 67 -12.69 -8.14 -3.08
C ASP A 67 -11.57 -7.91 -2.04
N TYR A 68 -10.55 -7.15 -2.40
CA TYR A 68 -9.51 -6.76 -1.47
C TYR A 68 -9.88 -5.47 -0.74
N LYS A 69 -9.87 -5.55 0.58
CA LYS A 69 -10.13 -4.40 1.47
C LYS A 69 -8.82 -3.90 2.06
N PHE A 70 -8.66 -2.59 2.07
CA PHE A 70 -7.50 -1.93 2.65
C PHE A 70 -7.89 -0.65 3.37
N SER A 71 -7.01 -0.18 4.23
CA SER A 71 -7.11 1.14 4.85
C SER A 71 -5.74 1.74 5.11
N PHE A 72 -5.67 3.05 5.26
CA PHE A 72 -4.45 3.76 5.66
C PHE A 72 -4.81 5.08 6.34
N THR A 73 -3.86 5.63 7.08
CA THR A 73 -3.91 6.99 7.61
C THR A 73 -2.73 7.78 7.08
N LEU A 74 -2.94 9.07 6.84
CA LEU A 74 -1.83 9.96 6.51
C LEU A 74 -1.09 10.37 7.78
N PRO A 75 0.23 10.56 7.71
CA PRO A 75 1.01 11.18 8.78
C PRO A 75 0.49 12.59 9.08
N GLU A 76 0.74 13.06 10.29
CA GLU A 76 0.39 14.43 10.69
C GLU A 76 0.98 15.47 9.73
N GLY A 77 0.17 16.44 9.35
CA GLY A 77 0.55 17.51 8.41
C GLY A 77 0.63 17.09 6.94
N ALA A 78 0.46 15.81 6.60
CA ALA A 78 0.41 15.38 5.21
C ALA A 78 -0.95 15.66 4.59
N THR A 79 -0.94 16.02 3.30
CA THR A 79 -2.12 16.41 2.53
C THR A 79 -2.11 15.79 1.13
N GLY A 80 -3.23 15.93 0.40
CA GLY A 80 -3.29 15.63 -1.02
C GLY A 80 -3.05 14.15 -1.35
N ALA A 81 -3.65 13.22 -0.58
CA ALA A 81 -3.51 11.80 -0.84
C ALA A 81 -3.99 11.44 -2.26
N ALA A 82 -3.10 10.80 -3.02
CA ALA A 82 -3.44 10.07 -4.23
C ALA A 82 -3.20 8.58 -3.96
N TYR A 83 -4.09 7.76 -4.44
CA TYR A 83 -4.03 6.32 -4.22
C TYR A 83 -4.51 5.57 -5.45
N GLY A 84 -3.89 4.44 -5.67
CA GLY A 84 -4.17 3.59 -6.80
C GLY A 84 -3.64 2.19 -6.58
N TYR A 85 -3.97 1.30 -7.50
CA TYR A 85 -3.36 -0.02 -7.56
C TYR A 85 -2.76 -0.24 -8.94
N LYS A 86 -1.68 -1.00 -8.97
CA LYS A 86 -0.97 -1.33 -10.19
C LYS A 86 -0.75 -2.83 -10.30
N PHE A 87 -1.21 -3.38 -11.42
CA PHE A 87 -0.85 -4.72 -11.87
C PHE A 87 0.37 -4.63 -12.79
N ILE A 88 1.26 -5.62 -12.71
CA ILE A 88 2.42 -5.68 -13.62
C ILE A 88 1.89 -5.86 -15.06
N GLY A 89 2.20 -4.92 -15.96
CA GLY A 89 1.78 -4.99 -17.38
C GLY A 89 0.38 -4.47 -17.68
N PHE A 90 -0.40 -4.03 -16.69
CA PHE A 90 -1.73 -3.44 -16.87
C PHE A 90 -1.80 -2.05 -16.22
N GLY A 91 -2.66 -1.19 -16.77
CA GLY A 91 -2.80 0.20 -16.34
C GLY A 91 -3.24 0.34 -14.88
N ASP A 92 -3.01 1.52 -14.34
CA ASP A 92 -3.37 1.89 -12.98
C ASP A 92 -4.90 2.07 -12.86
N GLY A 93 -5.49 1.48 -11.85
CA GLY A 93 -6.89 1.73 -11.49
C GLY A 93 -6.98 2.86 -10.46
N PRO A 94 -7.72 3.94 -10.73
CA PRO A 94 -8.02 4.93 -9.71
C PRO A 94 -8.91 4.29 -8.64
N LEU A 95 -8.61 4.60 -7.39
CA LEU A 95 -9.43 4.22 -6.25
C LEU A 95 -10.12 5.46 -5.70
N THR A 96 -11.33 5.29 -5.18
CA THR A 96 -12.03 6.36 -4.45
C THR A 96 -12.29 5.82 -3.04
N PRO A 97 -11.37 6.00 -2.08
CA PRO A 97 -11.59 5.55 -0.72
C PRO A 97 -12.64 6.43 -0.04
N THR A 98 -13.33 5.83 0.90
CA THR A 98 -14.13 6.54 1.88
C THR A 98 -13.18 7.08 2.95
N VAL A 99 -13.40 8.34 3.35
CA VAL A 99 -12.62 8.96 4.43
C VAL A 99 -13.52 9.21 5.62
N GLU A 100 -13.19 8.62 6.74
CA GLU A 100 -13.91 8.80 7.99
C GLU A 100 -12.90 8.99 9.14
N ASN A 101 -13.01 10.11 9.86
CA ASN A 101 -12.10 10.47 10.97
C ASN A 101 -10.60 10.34 10.63
N GLY A 102 -10.19 10.71 9.41
CA GLY A 102 -8.81 10.62 8.94
C GLY A 102 -8.38 9.21 8.51
N LEU A 103 -9.23 8.20 8.65
CA LEU A 103 -9.00 6.86 8.11
C LEU A 103 -9.53 6.78 6.68
N TYR A 104 -8.66 6.46 5.76
CA TYR A 104 -8.98 6.17 4.36
C TYR A 104 -9.24 4.67 4.22
N SER A 105 -10.38 4.28 3.68
CA SER A 105 -10.75 2.88 3.45
C SER A 105 -11.19 2.66 2.02
N GLY A 106 -10.73 1.60 1.39
CA GLY A 106 -11.04 1.30 0.01
C GLY A 106 -11.20 -0.20 -0.28
N ILE A 107 -11.78 -0.47 -1.44
CA ILE A 107 -12.02 -1.83 -1.92
C ILE A 107 -11.55 -1.93 -3.38
N ILE A 108 -10.67 -2.89 -3.67
CA ILE A 108 -10.35 -3.31 -5.03
C ILE A 108 -11.24 -4.51 -5.36
N LYS A 109 -12.09 -4.37 -6.38
CA LYS A 109 -13.04 -5.41 -6.76
C LYS A 109 -12.33 -6.60 -7.38
N ALA A 110 -12.73 -7.81 -7.04
CA ALA A 110 -12.22 -9.05 -7.62
C ALA A 110 -12.32 -9.07 -9.15
N SER A 111 -13.37 -8.44 -9.70
CA SER A 111 -13.58 -8.31 -11.15
C SER A 111 -12.50 -7.51 -11.89
N THR A 112 -11.68 -6.74 -11.16
CA THR A 112 -10.58 -5.97 -11.75
C THR A 112 -9.27 -6.75 -11.85
N TYR A 113 -9.17 -7.94 -11.24
CA TYR A 113 -7.95 -8.73 -11.28
C TYR A 113 -7.73 -9.36 -12.66
N PRO A 114 -6.65 -9.01 -13.37
CA PRO A 114 -6.34 -9.65 -14.64
C PRO A 114 -6.09 -11.15 -14.45
N ALA A 115 -6.58 -11.97 -15.39
CA ALA A 115 -6.47 -13.44 -15.28
C ALA A 115 -5.02 -13.94 -15.21
N THR A 116 -4.09 -13.20 -15.82
CA THR A 116 -2.67 -13.55 -15.93
C THR A 116 -1.83 -13.10 -14.75
N GLU A 117 -2.33 -12.14 -13.93
CA GLU A 117 -1.57 -11.56 -12.84
C GLU A 117 -1.85 -12.26 -11.51
N ASN A 118 -0.77 -12.52 -10.78
CA ASN A 118 -0.81 -13.19 -9.47
C ASN A 118 -0.45 -12.25 -8.31
N SER A 119 -0.34 -10.97 -8.58
CA SER A 119 -0.12 -9.94 -7.55
C SER A 119 -0.43 -8.55 -8.09
N PHE A 120 -0.66 -7.62 -7.18
CA PHE A 120 -0.70 -6.19 -7.47
C PHE A 120 0.04 -5.41 -6.39
N LYS A 121 0.37 -4.16 -6.70
CA LYS A 121 0.86 -3.18 -5.74
C LYS A 121 -0.24 -2.17 -5.45
N LEU A 122 -0.55 -1.97 -4.18
CA LEU A 122 -1.33 -0.82 -3.72
C LEU A 122 -0.34 0.30 -3.42
N ILE A 123 -0.55 1.46 -4.03
CA ILE A 123 0.33 2.63 -3.92
C ILE A 123 -0.49 3.75 -3.30
N VAL A 124 0.05 4.38 -2.29
CA VAL A 124 -0.51 5.58 -1.67
C VAL A 124 0.56 6.66 -1.68
N SER A 125 0.24 7.81 -2.27
CA SER A 125 1.13 8.97 -2.33
C SER A 125 0.51 10.14 -1.58
N ALA A 126 1.32 10.96 -0.96
CA ALA A 126 0.90 12.18 -0.27
C ALA A 126 1.99 13.24 -0.37
N LYS A 127 1.67 14.46 0.09
CA LYS A 127 2.62 15.57 0.21
C LYS A 127 2.77 15.97 1.67
N THR A 128 3.98 16.26 2.07
CA THR A 128 4.24 16.92 3.36
C THR A 128 3.67 18.36 3.36
N ALA A 129 3.57 18.98 4.51
CA ALA A 129 3.09 20.38 4.63
C ALA A 129 3.92 21.37 3.81
N ASP A 130 5.20 21.10 3.59
CA ASP A 130 6.09 21.92 2.77
C ASP A 130 6.14 21.50 1.30
N GLY A 131 5.34 20.50 0.88
CA GLY A 131 5.10 20.15 -0.52
C GLY A 131 5.98 19.03 -1.08
N PHE A 132 6.80 18.35 -0.26
CA PHE A 132 7.55 17.17 -0.70
C PHE A 132 6.59 15.99 -0.95
N GLU A 133 6.71 15.34 -2.11
CA GLU A 133 5.91 14.16 -2.45
C GLU A 133 6.58 12.88 -1.95
N PHE A 134 5.81 12.03 -1.30
CA PHE A 134 6.27 10.73 -0.82
C PHE A 134 5.19 9.67 -1.00
N SER A 135 5.57 8.40 -0.98
CA SER A 135 4.64 7.29 -1.19
C SER A 135 4.99 6.08 -0.35
N ALA A 136 4.00 5.22 -0.16
CA ALA A 136 4.16 3.88 0.36
C ALA A 136 3.54 2.87 -0.60
N GLU A 137 4.12 1.67 -0.64
CA GLU A 137 3.65 0.57 -1.46
C GLU A 137 3.35 -0.66 -0.59
N LYS A 138 2.27 -1.36 -0.91
CA LYS A 138 1.96 -2.69 -0.36
C LYS A 138 1.75 -3.67 -1.49
N LYS A 139 2.59 -4.70 -1.56
CA LYS A 139 2.40 -5.81 -2.49
C LYS A 139 1.41 -6.80 -1.93
N VAL A 140 0.43 -7.19 -2.74
CA VAL A 140 -0.61 -8.16 -2.39
C VAL A 140 -0.58 -9.30 -3.39
N ALA A 141 -0.47 -10.53 -2.90
CA ALA A 141 -0.53 -11.72 -3.74
C ALA A 141 -1.98 -12.10 -4.05
N ILE A 142 -2.28 -12.46 -5.29
CA ILE A 142 -3.56 -13.01 -5.72
C ILE A 142 -3.43 -14.52 -5.76
N GLN A 143 -4.25 -15.21 -4.97
CA GLN A 143 -4.27 -16.66 -4.89
C GLN A 143 -5.37 -17.20 -5.79
N ASN A 144 -5.01 -18.04 -6.77
CA ASN A 144 -5.95 -18.61 -7.73
C ASN A 144 -6.81 -19.71 -7.13
N GLU A 145 -6.25 -20.47 -6.18
CA GLU A 145 -6.90 -21.61 -5.56
C GLU A 145 -7.08 -21.38 -4.06
N HIS A 146 -8.15 -21.90 -3.52
CA HIS A 146 -8.37 -21.89 -2.08
C HIS A 146 -7.42 -22.87 -1.40
N THR A 147 -6.85 -22.49 -0.25
CA THR A 147 -5.89 -23.33 0.48
C THR A 147 -6.16 -23.33 1.99
N GLY A 148 -5.70 -24.40 2.62
CA GLY A 148 -5.80 -24.60 4.06
C GLY A 148 -7.18 -25.06 4.51
N GLY A 149 -7.32 -25.31 5.79
CA GLY A 149 -8.50 -25.96 6.37
C GLY A 149 -8.54 -27.46 6.07
N THR A 150 -9.50 -28.14 6.65
CA THR A 150 -9.70 -29.58 6.48
C THR A 150 -11.18 -29.86 6.27
N ALA A 151 -11.50 -30.58 5.19
CA ALA A 151 -12.86 -31.02 4.94
C ALA A 151 -13.21 -32.19 5.89
N THR A 152 -14.46 -32.30 6.23
CA THR A 152 -15.03 -33.43 6.97
C THR A 152 -16.18 -34.05 6.19
N CYS A 153 -16.77 -35.14 6.71
CA CYS A 153 -17.95 -35.73 6.09
C CYS A 153 -19.20 -34.79 6.09
N LYS A 154 -19.18 -33.74 6.90
CA LYS A 154 -20.30 -32.76 7.02
C LYS A 154 -19.97 -31.39 6.48
N ASN A 155 -18.71 -30.95 6.56
CA ASN A 155 -18.31 -29.60 6.21
C ASN A 155 -17.15 -29.62 5.20
N LYS A 156 -17.23 -28.76 4.22
CA LYS A 156 -16.12 -28.49 3.29
C LYS A 156 -14.95 -27.81 4.02
N ALA A 157 -13.76 -27.88 3.46
CA ALA A 157 -12.63 -27.12 3.96
C ALA A 157 -12.91 -25.60 3.92
N ILE A 158 -12.39 -24.87 4.90
CA ILE A 158 -12.48 -23.40 4.94
C ILE A 158 -11.14 -22.82 4.52
N CYS A 159 -11.14 -21.97 3.50
CA CYS A 159 -9.94 -21.29 3.03
C CYS A 159 -9.36 -20.39 4.14
N LYS A 160 -8.08 -20.55 4.46
CA LYS A 160 -7.40 -19.74 5.47
C LYS A 160 -7.17 -18.27 5.03
N VAL A 161 -7.29 -17.98 3.74
CA VAL A 161 -7.08 -16.64 3.18
C VAL A 161 -8.38 -15.84 3.14
N CYS A 162 -9.47 -16.43 2.64
CA CYS A 162 -10.73 -15.72 2.43
C CYS A 162 -11.89 -16.16 3.33
N GLY A 163 -11.74 -17.25 4.06
CA GLY A 163 -12.81 -17.78 4.92
C GLY A 163 -13.92 -18.54 4.18
N GLU A 164 -13.86 -18.66 2.85
CA GLU A 164 -14.88 -19.38 2.09
C GLU A 164 -14.71 -20.89 2.20
N SER A 165 -15.83 -21.61 2.17
CA SER A 165 -15.85 -23.06 2.08
C SER A 165 -15.55 -23.52 0.66
N TYR A 166 -14.65 -24.48 0.48
CA TYR A 166 -14.21 -24.97 -0.83
C TYR A 166 -13.97 -26.47 -0.87
N GLY A 167 -13.80 -26.98 -2.08
CA GLY A 167 -13.50 -28.40 -2.30
C GLY A 167 -14.71 -29.32 -2.11
N LYS A 168 -14.43 -30.61 -1.91
CA LYS A 168 -15.42 -31.64 -1.65
C LYS A 168 -15.41 -32.01 -0.16
N LEU A 169 -16.53 -32.60 0.31
CA LEU A 169 -16.58 -33.25 1.63
C LEU A 169 -15.60 -34.43 1.66
N ASP A 170 -14.99 -34.67 2.81
CA ASP A 170 -14.18 -35.86 3.04
C ASP A 170 -15.00 -36.90 3.82
N PRO A 171 -15.51 -37.96 3.15
CA PRO A 171 -16.37 -38.94 3.79
C PRO A 171 -15.64 -39.77 4.85
N ASN A 172 -14.30 -39.78 4.82
CA ASN A 172 -13.49 -40.54 5.78
C ASN A 172 -13.05 -39.71 6.99
N ASN A 173 -13.21 -38.40 6.94
CA ASN A 173 -12.86 -37.50 8.06
C ASN A 173 -14.10 -37.19 8.90
N HIS A 174 -14.30 -37.94 9.95
CA HIS A 174 -15.40 -37.78 10.88
C HIS A 174 -14.95 -36.95 12.10
N ALA A 175 -15.54 -35.78 12.32
CA ALA A 175 -15.37 -35.02 13.56
C ALA A 175 -16.26 -35.65 14.65
N ASN A 176 -15.74 -35.81 15.85
CA ASN A 176 -16.46 -36.29 17.02
C ASN A 176 -17.01 -37.72 16.91
N LEU A 177 -16.19 -38.65 16.40
CA LEU A 177 -16.52 -40.05 16.52
C LEU A 177 -16.69 -40.44 17.99
N LYS A 178 -17.90 -40.92 18.35
CA LYS A 178 -18.10 -41.63 19.61
C LYS A 178 -17.77 -43.08 19.40
N HIS A 179 -16.85 -43.59 20.20
CA HIS A 179 -16.67 -45.06 20.29
C HIS A 179 -17.93 -45.64 20.89
N ILE A 180 -18.56 -46.57 20.20
CA ILE A 180 -19.67 -47.34 20.71
C ILE A 180 -19.14 -48.78 20.90
N ASP A 181 -19.04 -49.21 22.12
CA ASP A 181 -18.61 -50.57 22.39
C ASP A 181 -19.59 -51.56 21.76
N ALA A 182 -19.02 -52.59 21.12
CA ALA A 182 -19.82 -53.65 20.53
C ALA A 182 -20.66 -54.34 21.62
N LYS A 183 -21.95 -54.41 21.38
CA LYS A 183 -22.88 -55.07 22.27
C LYS A 183 -23.27 -56.42 21.67
N ALA A 184 -23.10 -57.45 22.45
CA ALA A 184 -23.50 -58.79 22.00
C ALA A 184 -25.04 -58.85 21.81
N ALA A 185 -25.47 -59.50 20.73
CA ALA A 185 -26.87 -59.80 20.49
C ALA A 185 -27.44 -60.71 21.59
N THR A 186 -28.64 -60.41 22.03
CA THR A 186 -29.40 -61.21 22.98
C THR A 186 -30.65 -61.79 22.28
N LYS A 187 -31.33 -62.73 22.93
CA LYS A 187 -32.60 -63.31 22.39
C LYS A 187 -33.68 -62.28 22.15
N THR A 188 -33.55 -61.06 22.73
CA THR A 188 -34.55 -60.01 22.68
C THR A 188 -34.08 -58.70 22.03
N SER A 189 -32.76 -58.60 21.64
CA SER A 189 -32.22 -57.41 21.00
C SER A 189 -31.08 -57.79 20.07
N GLU A 190 -30.94 -57.07 18.94
CA GLU A 190 -29.82 -57.22 18.02
C GLU A 190 -28.55 -56.62 18.62
N GLY A 191 -27.39 -57.17 18.29
CA GLY A 191 -26.08 -56.62 18.56
C GLY A 191 -25.80 -55.41 17.67
N ASN A 192 -24.87 -54.53 18.03
CA ASN A 192 -24.43 -53.40 17.26
C ASN A 192 -22.93 -53.47 16.93
#